data_b151ea81b09b1a9178205e90cc248f6d
#
_entry.id   b151ea81b09b1a9178205e90cc248f6d
#
_cell.length_a   1.000
_cell.length_b   1.000
_cell.length_c   1.000
_cell.angle_alpha   90.00
_cell.angle_beta   90.00
_cell.angle_gamma   90.00
#
_symmetry.space_group_name_H-M   'P 1'
#
loop_
_entity.id
_entity.type
_entity.pdbx_description
1 polymer ?
#
loop_
_entity_poly.entity_id
_entity_poly.type
_entity_poly.pdbx_seq_one_letter_code
_entity_poly.pdbx_strand_id
1 'polypeptide(L)'
;IRQSAPFPTRLSETGLFADTETHEMKPGVIGYSVIASGWSDGALAKRWMAVPGDERIGYDRGGAWQFPNGTALVQTLSVEREDHRGLAGPFRVETRIMLRQQNEWVGYSYRWNEAQTNAELVGPAGAKAIFRVPDAKSPGQFRRQDWVFPSRADCMVCHSRAGGYVLGITGANMNREHTYGAITDSQVRTLSHVGFFRNASQRPSPPGGALVDPYDASADLERRVRSYLHINCAGCHVRSGGGNSMMELGLANSPRKMHLIEARPQHDTFGIANAMLVAPGAPGESVLLQRMNRRGRGQMPPLVSGAVDHAAVELFREWISGMKPSAVFVKNWKMADLEPALSELSEVRSLAVGKRAYDKAGCAQCHRFEGRGGSVGPDLTGLAKRMNPREVLESILEPSRTIAEAYMMEQFSMSDGTVHLGQVQEETDTVVRLRSLSATSAPVTLAKALIESRKKLNLSNMPPGMVNTLTKKQILDLVAYLLK
;
A
#
# COMPACT_ATOMS: atom_id res chain seq x y z
N ILE A 1 -31.29 11.67 19.44
CA ILE A 1 -30.50 10.83 18.53
C ILE A 1 -31.49 9.87 17.88
N ARG A 2 -31.88 10.09 16.62
CA ARG A 2 -32.65 9.09 15.86
C ARG A 2 -31.74 7.88 15.68
N GLN A 3 -32.09 6.73 16.26
CA GLN A 3 -31.47 5.47 15.91
C GLN A 3 -31.67 5.26 14.40
N SER A 4 -30.56 5.26 13.64
CA SER A 4 -30.61 4.85 12.24
C SER A 4 -31.07 3.40 12.17
N ALA A 5 -31.99 3.11 11.25
CA ALA A 5 -32.39 1.72 11.00
C ALA A 5 -31.16 0.82 10.81
N PRO A 6 -31.18 -0.40 11.35
CA PRO A 6 -30.05 -1.33 11.14
C PRO A 6 -29.85 -1.55 9.65
N PHE A 7 -28.58 -1.71 9.26
CA PHE A 7 -28.25 -1.99 7.85
C PHE A 7 -28.87 -3.34 7.44
N PRO A 8 -29.41 -3.47 6.19
CA PRO A 8 -30.08 -4.68 5.73
C PRO A 8 -29.30 -5.96 5.96
N THR A 9 -29.93 -6.97 6.52
CA THR A 9 -29.30 -8.28 6.78
C THR A 9 -29.26 -9.17 5.55
N ARG A 10 -30.13 -8.92 4.57
CA ARG A 10 -30.18 -9.63 3.29
C ARG A 10 -29.86 -8.70 2.14
N LEU A 11 -29.13 -9.20 1.15
CA LEU A 11 -28.73 -8.43 -0.02
C LEU A 11 -29.95 -7.91 -0.81
N SER A 12 -31.03 -8.70 -0.92
CA SER A 12 -32.29 -8.29 -1.55
C SER A 12 -32.96 -7.07 -0.88
N GLU A 13 -32.68 -6.82 0.38
CA GLU A 13 -33.27 -5.72 1.15
C GLU A 13 -32.49 -4.40 0.99
N THR A 14 -31.33 -4.42 0.33
CA THR A 14 -30.45 -3.24 0.15
C THR A 14 -31.05 -2.20 -0.80
N GLY A 15 -32.05 -2.57 -1.58
CA GLY A 15 -32.65 -1.70 -2.59
C GLY A 15 -31.82 -1.55 -3.87
N LEU A 16 -30.69 -2.24 -3.99
CA LEU A 16 -29.78 -2.17 -5.15
C LEU A 16 -30.12 -3.18 -6.25
N PHE A 17 -30.78 -4.28 -5.89
CA PHE A 17 -31.15 -5.35 -6.81
C PHE A 17 -32.64 -5.30 -7.10
N ALA A 18 -33.00 -5.51 -8.38
CA ALA A 18 -34.38 -5.82 -8.78
C ALA A 18 -34.68 -7.27 -8.43
N ASP A 19 -33.74 -8.18 -8.73
CA ASP A 19 -33.78 -9.58 -8.39
C ASP A 19 -32.36 -10.09 -8.06
N THR A 20 -32.20 -10.67 -6.88
CA THR A 20 -30.91 -11.25 -6.44
C THR A 20 -30.66 -12.62 -7.05
N GLU A 21 -31.67 -13.42 -7.36
CA GLU A 21 -31.52 -14.73 -7.95
C GLU A 21 -30.96 -14.65 -9.38
N THR A 22 -31.55 -13.80 -10.22
CA THR A 22 -31.07 -13.51 -11.56
C THR A 22 -29.90 -12.54 -11.57
N HIS A 23 -29.59 -11.93 -10.40
CA HIS A 23 -28.54 -10.92 -10.23
C HIS A 23 -28.81 -9.65 -11.06
N GLU A 24 -30.07 -9.29 -11.21
CA GLU A 24 -30.51 -8.11 -11.92
C GLU A 24 -30.46 -6.88 -11.00
N MET A 25 -29.84 -5.79 -11.48
CA MET A 25 -29.74 -4.55 -10.74
C MET A 25 -30.97 -3.67 -10.99
N LYS A 26 -31.37 -2.86 -9.98
CA LYS A 26 -32.41 -1.85 -10.17
C LYS A 26 -32.01 -0.78 -11.17
N PRO A 27 -32.98 -0.17 -11.87
CA PRO A 27 -32.73 1.04 -12.66
C PRO A 27 -31.98 2.10 -11.85
N GLY A 28 -30.98 2.73 -12.45
CA GLY A 28 -30.12 3.71 -11.77
C GLY A 28 -28.86 3.12 -11.12
N VAL A 29 -28.76 1.79 -11.01
CA VAL A 29 -27.53 1.11 -10.60
C VAL A 29 -26.74 0.74 -11.87
N ILE A 30 -25.66 1.45 -12.13
CA ILE A 30 -24.94 1.40 -13.41
C ILE A 30 -23.71 0.52 -13.29
N GLY A 31 -23.58 -0.45 -14.21
CA GLY A 31 -22.40 -1.30 -14.33
C GLY A 31 -21.16 -0.52 -14.79
N TYR A 32 -19.99 -0.92 -14.32
CA TYR A 32 -18.72 -0.36 -14.78
C TYR A 32 -17.61 -1.41 -14.81
N SER A 33 -16.60 -1.15 -15.63
CA SER A 33 -15.37 -1.93 -15.74
C SER A 33 -14.16 -1.12 -15.33
N VAL A 34 -13.09 -1.80 -14.95
CA VAL A 34 -11.78 -1.21 -14.63
C VAL A 34 -10.71 -1.80 -15.55
N ILE A 35 -9.63 -1.04 -15.81
CA ILE A 35 -8.50 -1.53 -16.60
C ILE A 35 -7.71 -2.55 -15.78
N ALA A 36 -7.32 -2.18 -14.56
CA ALA A 36 -6.61 -3.04 -13.62
C ALA A 36 -7.53 -3.38 -12.43
N SER A 37 -7.79 -4.66 -12.24
CA SER A 37 -8.60 -5.17 -11.13
C SER A 37 -7.72 -5.49 -9.93
N GLY A 38 -8.18 -5.16 -8.71
CA GLY A 38 -7.57 -5.66 -7.49
C GLY A 38 -7.66 -7.17 -7.37
N TRP A 39 -6.62 -7.81 -6.85
CA TRP A 39 -6.60 -9.24 -6.61
C TRP A 39 -7.67 -9.65 -5.60
N SER A 40 -8.48 -10.59 -5.96
CA SER A 40 -9.56 -11.17 -5.14
C SER A 40 -9.55 -12.69 -5.28
N ASP A 41 -8.39 -13.30 -4.99
CA ASP A 41 -8.18 -14.76 -4.98
C ASP A 41 -8.56 -15.46 -6.31
N GLY A 42 -8.39 -14.75 -7.44
CA GLY A 42 -8.72 -15.23 -8.76
C GLY A 42 -10.21 -15.18 -9.11
N ALA A 43 -11.03 -14.56 -8.27
CA ALA A 43 -12.45 -14.42 -8.53
C ALA A 43 -12.73 -13.43 -9.66
N LEU A 44 -13.76 -13.75 -10.46
CA LEU A 44 -14.35 -12.83 -11.42
C LEU A 44 -15.16 -11.77 -10.67
N ALA A 45 -14.96 -10.50 -11.05
CA ALA A 45 -15.61 -9.38 -10.38
C ALA A 45 -16.54 -8.62 -11.33
N LYS A 46 -17.83 -8.55 -11.00
CA LYS A 46 -18.78 -7.61 -11.60
C LYS A 46 -18.96 -6.41 -10.68
N ARG A 47 -19.08 -5.22 -11.25
CA ARG A 47 -19.09 -3.95 -10.48
C ARG A 47 -20.19 -3.03 -10.92
N TRP A 48 -20.79 -2.34 -9.96
CA TRP A 48 -21.82 -1.33 -10.19
C TRP A 48 -21.65 -0.15 -9.24
N MET A 49 -22.22 0.97 -9.63
CA MET A 49 -22.34 2.16 -8.79
C MET A 49 -23.77 2.70 -8.83
N ALA A 50 -24.25 3.17 -7.70
CA ALA A 50 -25.49 3.90 -7.56
C ALA A 50 -25.20 5.26 -6.91
N VAL A 51 -25.63 6.33 -7.58
CA VAL A 51 -25.54 7.71 -7.08
C VAL A 51 -26.97 8.18 -6.78
N PRO A 52 -27.26 8.74 -5.59
CA PRO A 52 -28.64 9.03 -5.19
C PRO A 52 -29.21 10.24 -5.92
N GLY A 53 -30.47 10.12 -6.35
CA GLY A 53 -31.25 11.22 -6.94
C GLY A 53 -30.53 11.94 -8.09
N ASP A 54 -30.53 13.27 -8.06
CA ASP A 54 -29.87 14.14 -9.04
C ASP A 54 -28.43 14.53 -8.65
N GLU A 55 -27.89 13.90 -7.61
CA GLU A 55 -26.53 14.13 -7.15
C GLU A 55 -25.51 13.69 -8.19
N ARG A 56 -24.35 14.35 -8.19
CA ARG A 56 -23.31 14.13 -9.21
C ARG A 56 -21.95 13.91 -8.56
N ILE A 57 -21.14 13.09 -9.22
CA ILE A 57 -19.77 12.80 -8.83
C ILE A 57 -18.89 14.00 -9.19
N GLY A 58 -18.10 14.48 -8.24
CA GLY A 58 -17.03 15.45 -8.51
C GLY A 58 -15.85 14.73 -9.17
N TYR A 59 -15.45 15.24 -10.32
CA TYR A 59 -14.27 14.74 -11.02
C TYR A 59 -13.05 15.52 -10.54
N ASP A 60 -12.06 14.82 -9.98
CA ASP A 60 -10.80 15.44 -9.55
C ASP A 60 -9.66 15.09 -10.54
N ARG A 61 -8.85 16.09 -10.89
CA ARG A 61 -7.63 15.89 -11.69
C ARG A 61 -6.59 15.01 -11.00
N GLY A 62 -6.62 14.95 -9.65
CA GLY A 62 -5.64 14.25 -8.83
C GLY A 62 -5.82 12.73 -8.70
N GLY A 63 -6.94 12.19 -9.19
CA GLY A 63 -7.15 10.74 -9.20
C GLY A 63 -8.44 10.24 -8.58
N ALA A 64 -8.74 10.49 -7.32
CA ALA A 64 -9.94 9.98 -6.66
C ALA A 64 -11.18 10.82 -6.97
N TRP A 65 -12.27 10.16 -7.38
CA TRP A 65 -13.54 10.83 -7.61
C TRP A 65 -14.22 11.18 -6.28
N GLN A 66 -14.92 12.32 -6.25
CA GLN A 66 -15.66 12.77 -5.08
C GLN A 66 -17.13 12.35 -5.21
N PHE A 67 -17.53 11.39 -4.41
CA PHE A 67 -18.87 10.85 -4.42
C PHE A 67 -19.77 11.60 -3.43
N PRO A 68 -21.07 11.82 -3.73
CA PRO A 68 -22.03 12.35 -2.79
C PRO A 68 -22.42 11.32 -1.72
N ASN A 69 -22.96 11.79 -0.57
CA ASN A 69 -23.54 10.90 0.43
C ASN A 69 -24.69 10.08 -0.17
N GLY A 70 -24.82 8.84 0.27
CA GLY A 70 -25.78 7.89 -0.27
C GLY A 70 -25.26 7.11 -1.49
N THR A 71 -24.05 7.41 -2.00
CA THR A 71 -23.45 6.64 -3.07
C THR A 71 -23.12 5.22 -2.58
N ALA A 72 -23.56 4.22 -3.34
CA ALA A 72 -23.18 2.82 -3.14
C ALA A 72 -22.31 2.31 -4.29
N LEU A 73 -21.19 1.68 -3.95
CA LEU A 73 -20.32 0.97 -4.87
C LEU A 73 -20.46 -0.52 -4.57
N VAL A 74 -20.80 -1.31 -5.57
CA VAL A 74 -21.12 -2.73 -5.42
C VAL A 74 -20.14 -3.56 -6.22
N GLN A 75 -19.63 -4.63 -5.63
CA GLN A 75 -18.78 -5.60 -6.29
C GLN A 75 -19.26 -7.02 -5.93
N THR A 76 -19.65 -7.80 -6.92
CA THR A 76 -19.94 -9.23 -6.73
C THR A 76 -18.77 -10.06 -7.26
N LEU A 77 -18.28 -10.95 -6.41
CA LEU A 77 -17.16 -11.84 -6.66
C LEU A 77 -17.70 -13.27 -6.91
N SER A 78 -17.27 -13.88 -8.00
CA SER A 78 -17.65 -15.24 -8.37
C SER A 78 -16.39 -16.07 -8.62
N VAL A 79 -16.42 -17.33 -8.21
CA VAL A 79 -15.39 -18.32 -8.54
C VAL A 79 -15.97 -19.35 -9.48
N GLU A 80 -15.13 -19.93 -10.32
CA GLU A 80 -15.51 -21.13 -11.04
C GLU A 80 -15.68 -22.27 -10.04
N ARG A 81 -16.83 -22.93 -10.09
CA ARG A 81 -17.15 -24.03 -9.20
C ARG A 81 -17.98 -25.07 -9.96
N GLU A 82 -17.73 -26.31 -9.69
CA GLU A 82 -18.59 -27.42 -10.14
C GLU A 82 -19.82 -27.49 -9.25
N ASP A 83 -21.00 -27.50 -9.84
CA ASP A 83 -22.27 -27.70 -9.14
C ASP A 83 -22.48 -29.17 -8.75
N HIS A 84 -23.58 -29.48 -8.05
CA HIS A 84 -23.93 -30.83 -7.62
C HIS A 84 -24.22 -31.79 -8.79
N ARG A 85 -24.30 -31.29 -10.04
CA ARG A 85 -24.49 -32.04 -11.27
C ARG A 85 -23.20 -32.24 -12.06
N GLY A 86 -22.06 -31.74 -11.53
CA GLY A 86 -20.78 -31.82 -12.21
C GLY A 86 -20.57 -30.73 -13.29
N LEU A 87 -21.44 -29.71 -13.36
CA LEU A 87 -21.31 -28.63 -14.33
C LEU A 87 -20.48 -27.49 -13.72
N ALA A 88 -19.37 -27.18 -14.36
CA ALA A 88 -18.56 -26.03 -13.99
C ALA A 88 -19.25 -24.73 -14.44
N GLY A 89 -19.26 -23.74 -13.53
CA GLY A 89 -19.81 -22.41 -13.83
C GLY A 89 -19.50 -21.39 -12.74
N PRO A 90 -19.80 -20.11 -13.00
CA PRO A 90 -19.55 -19.05 -12.04
C PRO A 90 -20.49 -19.16 -10.84
N PHE A 91 -19.94 -19.35 -9.65
CA PHE A 91 -20.63 -19.36 -8.37
C PHE A 91 -20.37 -18.04 -7.64
N ARG A 92 -21.41 -17.27 -7.36
CA ARG A 92 -21.29 -16.02 -6.57
C ARG A 92 -20.92 -16.36 -5.13
N VAL A 93 -19.79 -15.87 -4.69
CA VAL A 93 -19.27 -16.12 -3.36
C VAL A 93 -19.64 -14.98 -2.43
N GLU A 94 -19.39 -13.76 -2.87
CA GLU A 94 -19.44 -12.57 -2.03
C GLU A 94 -19.91 -11.35 -2.82
N THR A 95 -20.76 -10.53 -2.20
CA THR A 95 -21.03 -9.18 -2.68
C THR A 95 -20.54 -8.17 -1.64
N ARG A 96 -19.65 -7.28 -2.04
CA ARG A 96 -19.13 -6.18 -1.23
C ARG A 96 -19.83 -4.90 -1.61
N ILE A 97 -20.22 -4.12 -0.60
CA ILE A 97 -20.84 -2.81 -0.78
C ILE A 97 -20.03 -1.79 0.00
N MET A 98 -19.54 -0.75 -0.68
CA MET A 98 -19.03 0.45 -0.04
C MET A 98 -20.12 1.51 -0.11
N LEU A 99 -20.59 1.97 1.05
CA LEU A 99 -21.63 2.99 1.17
C LEU A 99 -21.05 4.27 1.76
N ARG A 100 -21.29 5.40 1.09
CA ARG A 100 -20.96 6.71 1.65
C ARG A 100 -22.13 7.25 2.48
N GLN A 101 -21.91 7.39 3.78
CA GLN A 101 -22.91 7.90 4.72
C GLN A 101 -22.25 8.86 5.71
N GLN A 102 -22.93 9.97 6.03
CA GLN A 102 -22.41 10.98 6.97
C GLN A 102 -21.00 11.51 6.63
N ASN A 103 -20.71 11.64 5.33
CA ASN A 103 -19.40 12.00 4.74
C ASN A 103 -18.28 10.98 4.96
N GLU A 104 -18.58 9.80 5.47
CA GLU A 104 -17.62 8.70 5.65
C GLU A 104 -18.02 7.51 4.77
N TRP A 105 -17.06 6.63 4.52
CA TRP A 105 -17.29 5.39 3.81
C TRP A 105 -17.31 4.20 4.77
N VAL A 106 -18.20 3.26 4.52
CA VAL A 106 -18.32 2.03 5.29
C VAL A 106 -18.44 0.85 4.35
N GLY A 107 -17.66 -0.19 4.62
CA GLY A 107 -17.69 -1.44 3.86
C GLY A 107 -18.64 -2.47 4.49
N TYR A 108 -19.36 -3.18 3.65
CA TYR A 108 -20.23 -4.31 4.03
C TYR A 108 -19.93 -5.50 3.12
N SER A 109 -19.88 -6.70 3.69
CA SER A 109 -19.72 -7.95 2.97
C SER A 109 -20.96 -8.81 3.15
N TYR A 110 -21.43 -9.42 2.05
CA TYR A 110 -22.55 -10.36 2.00
C TYR A 110 -22.07 -11.68 1.44
N ARG A 111 -22.33 -12.76 2.16
CA ARG A 111 -22.05 -14.13 1.74
C ARG A 111 -23.24 -14.72 1.01
N TRP A 112 -23.03 -15.19 -0.21
CA TRP A 112 -24.07 -15.86 -1.00
C TRP A 112 -24.42 -17.23 -0.45
N ASN A 113 -25.73 -17.56 -0.49
CA ASN A 113 -26.22 -18.90 -0.17
C ASN A 113 -25.92 -19.89 -1.29
N GLU A 114 -25.95 -21.18 -0.98
CA GLU A 114 -25.68 -22.25 -1.94
C GLU A 114 -26.69 -22.27 -3.09
N ALA A 115 -27.95 -21.90 -2.83
CA ALA A 115 -29.01 -21.83 -3.85
C ALA A 115 -28.84 -20.64 -4.82
N GLN A 116 -27.90 -19.73 -4.55
CA GLN A 116 -27.65 -18.54 -5.37
C GLN A 116 -28.85 -17.59 -5.50
N THR A 117 -29.79 -17.64 -4.54
CA THR A 117 -31.00 -16.82 -4.55
C THR A 117 -30.82 -15.50 -3.78
N ASN A 118 -29.96 -15.48 -2.74
CA ASN A 118 -29.73 -14.30 -1.91
C ASN A 118 -28.37 -14.40 -1.21
N ALA A 119 -27.96 -13.30 -0.56
CA ALA A 119 -26.77 -13.27 0.28
C ALA A 119 -27.09 -12.62 1.64
N GLU A 120 -26.36 -13.05 2.67
CA GLU A 120 -26.53 -12.63 4.05
C GLU A 120 -25.35 -11.75 4.48
N LEU A 121 -25.65 -10.71 5.27
CA LEU A 121 -24.66 -9.79 5.81
C LEU A 121 -23.70 -10.53 6.75
N VAL A 122 -22.40 -10.38 6.49
CA VAL A 122 -21.34 -10.93 7.31
C VAL A 122 -21.26 -10.17 8.63
N GLY A 123 -21.21 -10.91 9.73
CA GLY A 123 -21.13 -10.35 11.07
C GLY A 123 -19.80 -9.63 11.38
N PRO A 124 -19.72 -8.96 12.54
CA PRO A 124 -18.58 -8.13 12.92
C PRO A 124 -17.26 -8.91 13.10
N ALA A 125 -17.33 -10.23 13.26
CA ALA A 125 -16.14 -11.08 13.33
C ALA A 125 -15.58 -11.50 11.96
N GLY A 126 -16.23 -11.10 10.86
CA GLY A 126 -15.97 -11.66 9.55
C GLY A 126 -16.42 -13.12 9.46
N ALA A 127 -16.12 -13.79 8.34
CA ALA A 127 -16.39 -15.21 8.16
C ALA A 127 -15.32 -15.86 7.28
N LYS A 128 -15.29 -17.19 7.28
CA LYS A 128 -14.43 -17.98 6.40
C LYS A 128 -15.22 -19.10 5.77
N ALA A 129 -14.85 -19.45 4.53
CA ALA A 129 -15.36 -20.64 3.85
C ALA A 129 -14.24 -21.30 3.07
N ILE A 130 -14.50 -22.53 2.64
CA ILE A 130 -13.60 -23.29 1.77
C ILE A 130 -14.38 -23.66 0.54
N PHE A 131 -13.80 -23.36 -0.62
CA PHE A 131 -14.37 -23.74 -1.90
C PHE A 131 -13.45 -24.75 -2.58
N ARG A 132 -14.06 -25.65 -3.32
CA ARG A 132 -13.39 -26.55 -4.24
C ARG A 132 -13.48 -25.93 -5.63
N VAL A 133 -12.35 -25.44 -6.14
CA VAL A 133 -12.30 -24.76 -7.44
C VAL A 133 -11.50 -25.58 -8.44
N PRO A 134 -11.88 -25.58 -9.73
CA PRO A 134 -11.14 -26.30 -10.77
C PRO A 134 -9.68 -25.84 -10.82
N ASP A 135 -8.77 -26.80 -10.96
CA ASP A 135 -7.35 -26.54 -11.15
C ASP A 135 -6.69 -27.70 -11.91
N ALA A 136 -6.46 -27.50 -13.20
CA ALA A 136 -5.89 -28.52 -14.08
C ALA A 136 -4.48 -28.98 -13.65
N LYS A 137 -3.78 -28.24 -12.80
CA LYS A 137 -2.44 -28.57 -12.30
C LYS A 137 -2.46 -29.38 -11.00
N SER A 138 -3.60 -29.45 -10.33
CA SER A 138 -3.75 -30.19 -9.08
C SER A 138 -4.17 -31.65 -9.31
N PRO A 139 -3.73 -32.60 -8.47
CA PRO A 139 -4.26 -33.95 -8.48
C PRO A 139 -5.78 -33.94 -8.32
N GLY A 140 -6.48 -34.64 -9.21
CA GLY A 140 -7.95 -34.64 -9.25
C GLY A 140 -8.55 -33.39 -9.87
N GLN A 141 -7.76 -32.52 -10.52
CA GLN A 141 -8.19 -31.32 -11.26
C GLN A 141 -8.92 -30.26 -10.42
N PHE A 142 -8.80 -30.32 -9.11
CA PHE A 142 -9.36 -29.35 -8.17
C PHE A 142 -8.34 -28.99 -7.10
N ARG A 143 -8.44 -27.74 -6.63
CA ARG A 143 -7.74 -27.28 -5.44
C ARG A 143 -8.71 -26.76 -4.39
N ARG A 144 -8.30 -26.85 -3.14
CA ARG A 144 -8.94 -26.18 -2.02
C ARG A 144 -8.59 -24.70 -2.07
N GLN A 145 -9.62 -23.85 -1.97
CA GLN A 145 -9.46 -22.41 -1.88
C GLN A 145 -10.10 -21.88 -0.60
N ASP A 146 -9.30 -21.40 0.32
CA ASP A 146 -9.77 -20.69 1.50
C ASP A 146 -10.28 -19.30 1.07
N TRP A 147 -11.46 -18.91 1.56
CA TRP A 147 -12.07 -17.61 1.31
C TRP A 147 -12.32 -16.88 2.61
N VAL A 148 -11.91 -15.61 2.69
CA VAL A 148 -12.11 -14.76 3.86
C VAL A 148 -13.13 -13.70 3.50
N PHE A 149 -14.29 -13.72 4.15
CA PHE A 149 -15.27 -12.64 4.11
C PHE A 149 -14.87 -11.59 5.14
N PRO A 150 -14.53 -10.37 4.71
CA PRO A 150 -14.06 -9.33 5.63
C PRO A 150 -15.18 -8.85 6.56
N SER A 151 -14.79 -8.56 7.78
CA SER A 151 -15.59 -7.71 8.67
C SER A 151 -15.59 -6.26 8.17
N ARG A 152 -16.46 -5.41 8.75
CA ARG A 152 -16.45 -3.97 8.47
C ARG A 152 -15.10 -3.33 8.82
N ALA A 153 -14.49 -3.73 9.93
CA ALA A 153 -13.19 -3.25 10.36
C ALA A 153 -12.09 -3.65 9.36
N ASP A 154 -12.10 -4.89 8.86
CA ASP A 154 -11.13 -5.35 7.86
C ASP A 154 -11.22 -4.54 6.56
N CYS A 155 -12.41 -4.16 6.12
CA CYS A 155 -12.59 -3.29 4.95
C CYS A 155 -11.84 -1.97 5.12
N MET A 156 -11.95 -1.35 6.29
CA MET A 156 -11.42 -0.01 6.55
C MET A 156 -9.89 0.01 6.75
N VAL A 157 -9.23 -1.12 6.89
CA VAL A 157 -7.76 -1.19 6.90
C VAL A 157 -7.16 -0.71 5.58
N CYS A 158 -7.76 -1.11 4.44
CA CYS A 158 -7.32 -0.69 3.10
C CYS A 158 -8.10 0.54 2.62
N HIS A 159 -9.42 0.60 2.90
CA HIS A 159 -10.29 1.72 2.53
C HIS A 159 -10.21 2.85 3.56
N SER A 160 -9.00 3.26 3.90
CA SER A 160 -8.70 4.33 4.85
C SER A 160 -8.81 5.72 4.20
N ARG A 161 -8.85 6.78 5.03
CA ARG A 161 -8.80 8.17 4.56
C ARG A 161 -7.52 8.45 3.77
N ALA A 162 -6.38 7.94 4.23
CA ALA A 162 -5.09 8.11 3.55
C ALA A 162 -5.07 7.42 2.17
N GLY A 163 -5.75 6.27 2.03
CA GLY A 163 -5.94 5.58 0.75
C GLY A 163 -7.02 6.18 -0.14
N GLY A 164 -7.74 7.23 0.35
CA GLY A 164 -8.84 7.87 -0.40
C GLY A 164 -10.16 7.11 -0.36
N TYR A 165 -10.31 6.13 0.54
CA TYR A 165 -11.45 5.24 0.74
C TYR A 165 -11.86 4.41 -0.47
N VAL A 166 -12.05 5.02 -1.65
CA VAL A 166 -12.49 4.34 -2.87
C VAL A 166 -11.29 3.93 -3.70
N LEU A 167 -10.92 2.67 -3.60
CA LEU A 167 -9.79 2.11 -4.33
C LEU A 167 -10.22 1.69 -5.74
N GLY A 168 -9.45 2.11 -6.75
CA GLY A 168 -9.64 1.67 -8.12
C GLY A 168 -10.62 2.47 -8.97
N ILE A 169 -11.46 3.35 -8.43
CA ILE A 169 -12.30 4.25 -9.23
C ILE A 169 -11.58 5.59 -9.38
N THR A 170 -10.72 5.64 -10.38
CA THR A 170 -9.94 6.84 -10.73
C THR A 170 -9.96 7.03 -12.25
N GLY A 171 -9.67 8.24 -12.73
CA GLY A 171 -9.55 8.49 -14.17
C GLY A 171 -8.52 7.60 -14.85
N ALA A 172 -7.46 7.19 -14.12
CA ALA A 172 -6.42 6.28 -14.63
C ALA A 172 -6.93 4.87 -14.90
N ASN A 173 -7.94 4.40 -14.16
CA ASN A 173 -8.44 3.03 -14.20
C ASN A 173 -9.81 2.89 -14.88
N MET A 174 -10.58 3.97 -14.97
CA MET A 174 -11.94 3.98 -15.51
C MET A 174 -12.02 4.39 -16.98
N ASN A 175 -10.93 4.91 -17.55
CA ASN A 175 -10.91 5.39 -18.93
C ASN A 175 -10.70 4.25 -19.92
N ARG A 176 -11.74 3.45 -20.10
CA ARG A 176 -11.81 2.29 -21.02
C ARG A 176 -13.19 2.17 -21.65
N GLU A 177 -13.32 1.28 -22.61
CA GLU A 177 -14.62 0.85 -23.11
C GLU A 177 -15.36 -0.04 -22.12
N HIS A 178 -16.68 0.10 -22.09
CA HIS A 178 -17.59 -0.75 -21.31
C HIS A 178 -18.83 -1.09 -22.16
N THR A 179 -19.33 -2.31 -22.00
CA THR A 179 -20.53 -2.75 -22.72
C THR A 179 -21.76 -2.57 -21.85
N TYR A 180 -22.65 -1.70 -22.30
CA TYR A 180 -23.95 -1.41 -21.69
C TYR A 180 -25.03 -2.11 -22.50
N GLY A 181 -25.35 -3.34 -22.14
CA GLY A 181 -26.28 -4.18 -22.94
C GLY A 181 -25.72 -4.48 -24.32
N ALA A 182 -26.35 -3.93 -25.37
CA ALA A 182 -25.92 -4.11 -26.76
C ALA A 182 -24.91 -3.04 -27.26
N ILE A 183 -24.60 -2.02 -26.46
CA ILE A 183 -23.76 -0.89 -26.87
C ILE A 183 -22.44 -0.93 -26.12
N THR A 184 -21.33 -0.90 -26.85
CA THR A 184 -19.99 -0.72 -26.29
C THR A 184 -19.50 0.69 -26.61
N ASP A 185 -19.11 1.45 -25.58
CA ASP A 185 -18.62 2.80 -25.73
C ASP A 185 -17.62 3.17 -24.62
N SER A 186 -16.91 4.29 -24.80
CA SER A 186 -16.04 4.87 -23.78
C SER A 186 -16.82 5.13 -22.50
N GLN A 187 -16.46 4.41 -21.44
CA GLN A 187 -17.14 4.47 -20.16
C GLN A 187 -17.22 5.88 -19.56
N VAL A 188 -16.11 6.61 -19.56
CA VAL A 188 -16.06 7.98 -19.03
C VAL A 188 -16.92 8.92 -19.88
N ARG A 189 -16.94 8.74 -21.21
CA ARG A 189 -17.80 9.53 -22.12
C ARG A 189 -19.27 9.25 -21.82
N THR A 190 -19.66 7.99 -21.70
CA THR A 190 -21.03 7.58 -21.38
C THR A 190 -21.49 8.13 -20.04
N LEU A 191 -20.69 7.98 -18.98
CA LEU A 191 -20.99 8.55 -17.66
C LEU A 191 -21.11 10.08 -17.68
N SER A 192 -20.29 10.76 -18.51
CA SER A 192 -20.41 12.21 -18.71
C SER A 192 -21.72 12.57 -19.44
N HIS A 193 -22.07 11.82 -20.48
CA HIS A 193 -23.26 12.07 -21.29
C HIS A 193 -24.55 11.91 -20.48
N VAL A 194 -24.63 10.89 -19.62
CA VAL A 194 -25.78 10.68 -18.74
C VAL A 194 -25.77 11.57 -17.49
N GLY A 195 -24.85 12.51 -17.41
CA GLY A 195 -24.83 13.55 -16.37
C GLY A 195 -24.28 13.13 -15.02
N PHE A 196 -23.50 12.06 -14.94
CA PHE A 196 -22.92 11.57 -13.68
C PHE A 196 -21.89 12.52 -13.06
N PHE A 197 -21.25 13.38 -13.86
CA PHE A 197 -20.21 14.30 -13.39
C PHE A 197 -20.69 15.75 -13.29
N ARG A 198 -20.24 16.46 -12.23
CA ARG A 198 -20.53 17.90 -12.03
C ARG A 198 -19.85 18.77 -13.10
N ASN A 199 -18.66 18.39 -13.57
CA ASN A 199 -17.81 19.16 -14.49
C ASN A 199 -17.40 18.29 -15.68
N ALA A 200 -18.34 18.03 -16.58
CA ALA A 200 -18.14 17.15 -17.75
C ALA A 200 -17.10 17.66 -18.76
N SER A 201 -16.75 18.96 -18.74
CA SER A 201 -15.84 19.60 -19.72
C SER A 201 -14.34 19.38 -19.41
N GLN A 202 -13.98 18.93 -18.24
CA GLN A 202 -12.60 18.71 -17.86
C GLN A 202 -12.25 17.21 -17.90
N ARG A 203 -11.75 16.74 -19.03
CA ARG A 203 -11.13 15.41 -19.13
C ARG A 203 -9.70 15.52 -18.59
N PRO A 204 -9.41 15.05 -17.38
CA PRO A 204 -8.05 15.09 -16.86
C PRO A 204 -7.25 13.91 -17.38
N SER A 205 -6.04 14.20 -17.83
CA SER A 205 -5.01 13.16 -17.89
C SER A 205 -4.59 12.86 -16.44
N PRO A 206 -4.73 11.62 -15.98
CA PRO A 206 -4.35 11.27 -14.61
C PRO A 206 -2.85 11.46 -14.42
N PRO A 207 -2.40 11.96 -13.24
CA PRO A 207 -0.99 11.97 -12.90
C PRO A 207 -0.41 10.55 -12.99
N GLY A 208 0.70 10.39 -13.70
CA GLY A 208 1.31 9.07 -13.95
C GLY A 208 0.73 8.30 -15.14
N GLY A 209 -0.28 8.86 -15.84
CA GLY A 209 -0.90 8.25 -17.03
C GLY A 209 -2.01 7.24 -16.70
N ALA A 210 -2.50 6.54 -17.73
CA ALA A 210 -3.49 5.49 -17.58
C ALA A 210 -2.85 4.20 -17.05
N LEU A 211 -3.58 3.43 -16.26
CA LEU A 211 -3.23 2.07 -15.91
C LEU A 211 -3.24 1.17 -17.15
N VAL A 212 -2.57 0.05 -17.06
CA VAL A 212 -2.69 -1.08 -17.99
C VAL A 212 -3.11 -2.32 -17.21
N ASP A 213 -3.69 -3.28 -17.89
CA ASP A 213 -3.96 -4.59 -17.28
C ASP A 213 -2.62 -5.25 -16.90
N PRO A 214 -2.37 -5.57 -15.63
CA PRO A 214 -1.14 -6.24 -15.19
C PRO A 214 -0.89 -7.57 -15.90
N TYR A 215 -1.94 -8.23 -16.39
CA TYR A 215 -1.87 -9.56 -17.01
C TYR A 215 -1.83 -9.51 -18.54
N ASP A 216 -1.98 -8.34 -19.15
CA ASP A 216 -1.81 -8.15 -20.60
C ASP A 216 -0.32 -8.18 -20.97
N ALA A 217 0.14 -9.32 -21.49
CA ALA A 217 1.54 -9.50 -21.88
C ALA A 217 2.00 -8.58 -23.03
N SER A 218 1.08 -7.96 -23.76
CA SER A 218 1.41 -7.00 -24.83
C SER A 218 1.77 -5.61 -24.28
N ALA A 219 1.39 -5.32 -23.03
CA ALA A 219 1.71 -4.05 -22.38
C ALA A 219 3.12 -4.05 -21.81
N ASP A 220 3.71 -2.86 -21.70
CA ASP A 220 5.04 -2.63 -21.12
C ASP A 220 5.15 -3.19 -19.70
N LEU A 221 6.24 -3.93 -19.43
CA LEU A 221 6.47 -4.65 -18.18
C LEU A 221 6.46 -3.72 -16.95
N GLU A 222 7.14 -2.58 -17.01
CA GLU A 222 7.17 -1.59 -15.93
C GLU A 222 5.77 -1.02 -15.66
N ARG A 223 5.01 -0.71 -16.70
CA ARG A 223 3.64 -0.21 -16.57
C ARG A 223 2.71 -1.25 -15.97
N ARG A 224 2.85 -2.54 -16.31
CA ARG A 224 2.09 -3.65 -15.72
C ARG A 224 2.35 -3.76 -14.22
N VAL A 225 3.63 -3.77 -13.83
CA VAL A 225 4.04 -3.80 -12.41
C VAL A 225 3.53 -2.56 -11.65
N ARG A 226 3.67 -1.37 -12.23
CA ARG A 226 3.21 -0.12 -11.64
C ARG A 226 1.69 -0.09 -11.45
N SER A 227 0.95 -0.63 -12.41
CA SER A 227 -0.50 -0.78 -12.32
C SER A 227 -0.88 -1.75 -11.19
N TYR A 228 -0.20 -2.89 -11.08
CA TYR A 228 -0.42 -3.85 -10.00
C TYR A 228 -0.14 -3.24 -8.61
N LEU A 229 1.00 -2.58 -8.45
CA LEU A 229 1.38 -1.89 -7.21
C LEU A 229 0.35 -0.83 -6.81
N HIS A 230 -0.12 -0.04 -7.79
CA HIS A 230 -1.11 0.99 -7.53
C HIS A 230 -2.43 0.42 -7.03
N ILE A 231 -2.94 -0.62 -7.68
CA ILE A 231 -4.27 -1.17 -7.35
C ILE A 231 -4.23 -2.06 -6.10
N ASN A 232 -3.19 -2.86 -5.90
CA ASN A 232 -3.17 -3.86 -4.83
C ASN A 232 -2.42 -3.41 -3.57
N CYS A 233 -1.54 -2.42 -3.67
CA CYS A 233 -0.65 -2.07 -2.58
C CYS A 233 -0.79 -0.61 -2.13
N ALA A 234 -1.04 0.34 -3.06
CA ALA A 234 -1.07 1.76 -2.74
C ALA A 234 -2.20 2.18 -1.79
N GLY A 235 -3.29 1.40 -1.67
CA GLY A 235 -4.35 1.68 -0.69
C GLY A 235 -3.82 1.76 0.75
N CYS A 236 -2.82 0.93 1.08
CA CYS A 236 -2.14 0.94 2.38
C CYS A 236 -0.76 1.61 2.33
N HIS A 237 0.00 1.40 1.23
CA HIS A 237 1.35 1.94 1.06
C HIS A 237 1.32 3.33 0.41
N VAL A 238 0.72 4.27 1.12
CA VAL A 238 0.71 5.71 0.87
C VAL A 238 1.09 6.43 2.16
N ARG A 239 1.44 7.69 2.04
CA ARG A 239 1.76 8.52 3.20
C ARG A 239 0.59 8.53 4.20
N SER A 240 0.86 8.26 5.46
CA SER A 240 -0.13 8.12 6.54
C SER A 240 -1.14 6.99 6.32
N GLY A 241 -0.86 6.05 5.43
CA GLY A 241 -1.65 4.83 5.23
C GLY A 241 -1.32 3.74 6.26
N GLY A 242 -2.13 2.67 6.26
CA GLY A 242 -1.97 1.54 7.18
C GLY A 242 -0.76 0.63 6.91
N GLY A 243 -0.03 0.86 5.80
CA GLY A 243 1.18 0.11 5.48
C GLY A 243 2.34 0.55 6.38
N ASN A 244 2.80 -0.35 7.25
CA ASN A 244 3.88 -0.06 8.20
C ASN A 244 5.26 -0.09 7.50
N SER A 245 5.45 0.79 6.52
CA SER A 245 6.70 0.98 5.78
C SER A 245 6.72 2.36 5.12
N MET A 246 7.90 2.83 4.73
CA MET A 246 8.04 4.11 4.03
C MET A 246 7.68 4.05 2.53
N MET A 247 7.19 2.92 2.04
CA MET A 247 6.82 2.78 0.64
C MET A 247 5.62 3.64 0.28
N GLU A 248 5.72 4.35 -0.84
CA GLU A 248 4.63 5.13 -1.45
C GLU A 248 4.39 4.61 -2.88
N LEU A 249 3.43 3.68 -3.04
CA LEU A 249 3.26 2.88 -4.25
C LEU A 249 2.23 3.44 -5.24
N GLY A 250 1.78 4.67 -5.02
CA GLY A 250 0.87 5.37 -5.93
C GLY A 250 1.49 5.56 -7.33
N LEU A 251 0.65 5.47 -8.37
CA LEU A 251 1.06 5.55 -9.78
C LEU A 251 1.84 6.84 -10.11
N ALA A 252 1.47 7.96 -9.49
CA ALA A 252 2.11 9.27 -9.72
C ALA A 252 3.53 9.39 -9.14
N ASN A 253 3.94 8.46 -8.25
CA ASN A 253 5.25 8.51 -7.64
C ASN A 253 6.33 8.02 -8.61
N SER A 254 7.43 8.75 -8.73
CA SER A 254 8.61 8.28 -9.45
C SER A 254 9.25 7.09 -8.72
N PRO A 255 10.05 6.23 -9.39
CA PRO A 255 10.73 5.10 -8.76
C PRO A 255 11.51 5.46 -7.49
N ARG A 256 12.16 6.65 -7.46
CA ARG A 256 12.87 7.16 -6.27
C ARG A 256 11.93 7.46 -5.11
N LYS A 257 10.76 8.06 -5.39
CA LYS A 257 9.76 8.42 -4.36
C LYS A 257 9.00 7.21 -3.82
N MET A 258 9.02 6.10 -4.53
CA MET A 258 8.38 4.87 -4.07
C MET A 258 9.08 4.24 -2.86
N HIS A 259 10.34 4.56 -2.59
CA HIS A 259 11.15 3.95 -1.52
C HIS A 259 11.09 2.42 -1.52
N LEU A 260 11.14 1.81 -2.71
CA LEU A 260 10.97 0.38 -2.95
C LEU A 260 12.25 -0.28 -3.46
N ILE A 261 12.83 0.26 -4.55
CA ILE A 261 14.00 -0.33 -5.21
C ILE A 261 15.25 -0.02 -4.39
N GLU A 262 16.08 -1.04 -4.14
CA GLU A 262 17.31 -0.96 -3.32
C GLU A 262 17.06 -0.49 -1.87
N ALA A 263 15.80 -0.43 -1.44
CA ALA A 263 15.44 -0.05 -0.08
C ALA A 263 15.51 -1.25 0.86
N ARG A 264 16.03 -1.03 2.07
CA ARG A 264 16.10 -2.06 3.11
C ARG A 264 14.74 -2.31 3.76
N PRO A 265 14.40 -3.58 4.03
CA PRO A 265 13.22 -3.89 4.83
C PRO A 265 13.45 -3.43 6.28
N GLN A 266 12.44 -2.78 6.85
CA GLN A 266 12.44 -2.33 8.25
C GLN A 266 11.94 -3.42 9.21
N HIS A 267 11.32 -4.47 8.66
CA HIS A 267 10.74 -5.59 9.40
C HIS A 267 11.44 -6.90 9.05
N ASP A 268 10.68 -7.99 9.03
CA ASP A 268 11.16 -9.34 8.77
C ASP A 268 11.86 -9.46 7.41
N THR A 269 13.09 -9.92 7.42
CA THR A 269 13.88 -10.23 6.21
C THR A 269 13.70 -11.67 5.75
N PHE A 270 12.95 -12.49 6.47
CA PHE A 270 12.76 -13.93 6.22
C PHE A 270 14.06 -14.74 6.14
N GLY A 271 15.09 -14.29 6.87
CA GLY A 271 16.42 -14.93 6.86
C GLY A 271 17.28 -14.61 5.64
N ILE A 272 16.83 -13.71 4.77
CA ILE A 272 17.58 -13.31 3.57
C ILE A 272 18.73 -12.39 3.97
N ALA A 273 19.98 -12.81 3.71
CA ALA A 273 21.17 -12.10 4.18
C ALA A 273 21.33 -10.68 3.61
N ASN A 274 21.02 -10.50 2.33
CA ASN A 274 21.14 -9.21 1.61
C ASN A 274 19.76 -8.62 1.28
N ALA A 275 18.76 -8.88 2.13
CA ALA A 275 17.39 -8.51 1.87
C ALA A 275 17.22 -7.03 1.50
N MET A 276 16.52 -6.80 0.40
CA MET A 276 15.98 -5.51 -0.01
C MET A 276 14.48 -5.64 -0.22
N LEU A 277 13.75 -4.54 -0.20
CA LEU A 277 12.34 -4.57 -0.57
C LEU A 277 12.21 -5.06 -2.02
N VAL A 278 12.97 -4.47 -2.94
CA VAL A 278 13.24 -4.96 -4.29
C VAL A 278 14.76 -4.89 -4.51
N ALA A 279 15.40 -6.03 -4.75
CA ALA A 279 16.81 -6.17 -5.05
C ALA A 279 16.98 -6.29 -6.58
N PRO A 280 17.47 -5.26 -7.28
CA PRO A 280 17.66 -5.31 -8.73
C PRO A 280 18.52 -6.51 -9.17
N GLY A 281 18.04 -7.26 -10.15
CA GLY A 281 18.70 -8.46 -10.67
C GLY A 281 18.65 -9.68 -9.75
N ALA A 282 18.08 -9.56 -8.52
CA ALA A 282 18.11 -10.60 -7.50
C ALA A 282 16.72 -10.86 -6.89
N PRO A 283 15.80 -11.54 -7.62
CA PRO A 283 14.45 -11.84 -7.13
C PRO A 283 14.46 -12.59 -5.78
N GLY A 284 15.43 -13.48 -5.56
CA GLY A 284 15.59 -14.24 -4.32
C GLY A 284 15.93 -13.38 -3.09
N GLU A 285 16.51 -12.21 -3.28
CA GLU A 285 16.84 -11.24 -2.23
C GLU A 285 15.73 -10.19 -2.02
N SER A 286 14.64 -10.25 -2.80
CA SER A 286 13.55 -9.29 -2.78
C SER A 286 12.43 -9.70 -1.82
N VAL A 287 12.32 -8.99 -0.69
CA VAL A 287 11.31 -9.24 0.36
C VAL A 287 9.88 -9.07 -0.16
N LEU A 288 9.67 -8.16 -1.13
CA LEU A 288 8.37 -7.98 -1.77
C LEU A 288 7.86 -9.30 -2.35
N LEU A 289 8.67 -10.02 -3.13
CA LEU A 289 8.30 -11.32 -3.70
C LEU A 289 8.03 -12.37 -2.62
N GLN A 290 8.83 -12.40 -1.55
CA GLN A 290 8.61 -13.32 -0.43
C GLN A 290 7.26 -13.09 0.22
N ARG A 291 6.84 -11.82 0.37
CA ARG A 291 5.54 -11.46 0.95
C ARG A 291 4.37 -11.76 0.01
N MET A 292 4.53 -11.53 -1.29
CA MET A 292 3.51 -11.81 -2.29
C MET A 292 3.29 -13.32 -2.47
N ASN A 293 4.37 -14.10 -2.42
CA ASN A 293 4.37 -15.56 -2.68
C ASN A 293 4.09 -16.41 -1.43
N ARG A 294 3.47 -15.86 -0.39
CA ARG A 294 3.11 -16.62 0.82
C ARG A 294 1.73 -16.27 1.32
N ARG A 295 1.18 -17.18 2.12
CA ARG A 295 -0.03 -16.93 2.90
C ARG A 295 0.25 -17.20 4.38
N GLY A 296 -0.48 -16.51 5.26
CA GLY A 296 -0.24 -16.50 6.69
C GLY A 296 0.73 -15.39 7.11
N ARG A 297 1.52 -15.66 8.16
CA ARG A 297 2.41 -14.64 8.74
C ARG A 297 3.34 -14.01 7.71
N GLY A 298 3.28 -12.68 7.62
CA GLY A 298 4.12 -11.88 6.72
C GLY A 298 3.64 -11.83 5.27
N GLN A 299 2.43 -12.34 4.96
CA GLN A 299 1.84 -12.20 3.63
C GLN A 299 1.54 -10.74 3.27
N MET A 300 1.49 -10.46 1.97
CA MET A 300 0.90 -9.25 1.38
C MET A 300 -0.01 -9.64 0.21
N PRO A 301 -1.22 -9.09 0.14
CA PRO A 301 -1.89 -8.24 1.13
C PRO A 301 -2.05 -8.94 2.49
N PRO A 302 -2.07 -8.21 3.62
CA PRO A 302 -2.09 -8.82 4.96
C PRO A 302 -3.45 -9.43 5.33
N LEU A 303 -4.52 -9.00 4.67
CA LEU A 303 -5.91 -9.39 4.94
C LEU A 303 -6.64 -9.77 3.65
N VAL A 304 -7.75 -10.51 3.79
CA VAL A 304 -8.76 -10.76 2.74
C VAL A 304 -8.19 -11.44 1.50
N SER A 305 -7.09 -12.18 1.61
CA SER A 305 -6.53 -12.98 0.53
C SER A 305 -6.07 -14.33 1.07
N GLY A 306 -6.67 -15.39 0.56
CA GLY A 306 -6.34 -16.79 0.87
C GLY A 306 -5.51 -17.49 -0.21
N ALA A 307 -5.42 -16.91 -1.42
CA ALA A 307 -4.69 -17.49 -2.55
C ALA A 307 -3.57 -16.56 -3.05
N VAL A 308 -2.43 -17.15 -3.39
CA VAL A 308 -1.31 -16.44 -4.01
C VAL A 308 -1.67 -16.09 -5.46
N ASP A 309 -1.38 -14.87 -5.86
CA ASP A 309 -1.42 -14.44 -7.25
C ASP A 309 -0.11 -14.85 -7.94
N HIS A 310 -0.07 -16.08 -8.44
CA HIS A 310 1.14 -16.62 -9.08
C HIS A 310 1.52 -15.85 -10.35
N ALA A 311 0.54 -15.36 -11.11
CA ALA A 311 0.81 -14.58 -12.32
C ALA A 311 1.49 -13.25 -11.97
N ALA A 312 1.04 -12.59 -10.91
CA ALA A 312 1.70 -11.38 -10.43
C ALA A 312 3.09 -11.67 -9.84
N VAL A 313 3.26 -12.77 -9.10
CA VAL A 313 4.59 -13.17 -8.60
C VAL A 313 5.59 -13.35 -9.74
N GLU A 314 5.19 -14.00 -10.85
CA GLU A 314 6.05 -14.16 -12.02
C GLU A 314 6.29 -12.83 -12.75
N LEU A 315 5.27 -11.97 -12.88
CA LEU A 315 5.41 -10.62 -13.42
C LEU A 315 6.48 -9.82 -12.66
N PHE A 316 6.44 -9.84 -11.33
CA PHE A 316 7.43 -9.15 -10.50
C PHE A 316 8.80 -9.81 -10.55
N ARG A 317 8.88 -11.13 -10.66
CA ARG A 317 10.13 -11.86 -10.84
C ARG A 317 10.83 -11.45 -12.12
N GLU A 318 10.11 -11.39 -13.23
CA GLU A 318 10.61 -10.95 -14.52
C GLU A 318 11.12 -9.51 -14.44
N TRP A 319 10.31 -8.61 -13.89
CA TRP A 319 10.67 -7.20 -13.73
C TRP A 319 11.94 -7.02 -12.91
N ILE A 320 12.03 -7.68 -11.75
CA ILE A 320 13.21 -7.60 -10.87
C ILE A 320 14.46 -8.19 -11.55
N SER A 321 14.32 -9.33 -12.24
CA SER A 321 15.42 -9.98 -12.96
C SER A 321 16.00 -9.11 -14.06
N GLY A 322 15.15 -8.32 -14.75
CA GLY A 322 15.57 -7.39 -15.80
C GLY A 322 16.23 -6.11 -15.29
N MET A 323 16.14 -5.82 -13.99
CA MET A 323 16.73 -4.62 -13.42
C MET A 323 18.23 -4.72 -13.34
N LYS A 324 18.91 -3.62 -13.62
CA LYS A 324 20.33 -3.46 -13.29
C LYS A 324 20.45 -2.79 -11.92
N PRO A 325 21.30 -3.28 -11.02
CA PRO A 325 21.65 -2.57 -9.80
C PRO A 325 22.08 -1.15 -10.12
N SER A 326 21.77 -0.21 -9.26
CA SER A 326 22.23 1.16 -9.40
C SER A 326 23.76 1.14 -9.58
N ALA A 327 24.28 1.80 -10.59
CA ALA A 327 25.74 1.90 -10.82
C ALA A 327 26.49 2.57 -9.64
N VAL A 328 25.73 3.07 -8.66
CA VAL A 328 26.22 3.73 -7.44
C VAL A 328 26.27 2.78 -6.25
N PHE A 329 25.57 1.64 -6.28
CA PHE A 329 25.63 0.66 -5.19
C PHE A 329 26.98 -0.03 -5.16
N VAL A 330 27.67 0.06 -4.04
CA VAL A 330 28.99 -0.55 -3.86
C VAL A 330 28.87 -1.89 -3.13
N LYS A 331 28.31 -1.87 -1.93
CA LYS A 331 28.13 -3.06 -1.08
C LYS A 331 27.13 -2.79 0.04
N ASN A 332 26.49 -3.84 0.48
CA ASN A 332 25.76 -3.84 1.73
C ASN A 332 26.72 -4.01 2.90
N TRP A 333 27.18 -2.89 3.42
CA TRP A 333 28.17 -2.85 4.48
C TRP A 333 27.61 -3.34 5.82
N LYS A 334 28.39 -4.20 6.49
CA LYS A 334 28.12 -4.68 7.85
C LYS A 334 29.27 -4.27 8.75
N MET A 335 29.05 -4.30 10.09
CA MET A 335 30.11 -4.04 11.07
C MET A 335 31.33 -4.91 10.82
N ALA A 336 31.17 -6.23 10.59
CA ALA A 336 32.28 -7.15 10.31
C ALA A 336 33.14 -6.76 9.10
N ASP A 337 32.61 -6.01 8.12
CA ASP A 337 33.34 -5.55 6.94
C ASP A 337 34.23 -4.32 7.21
N LEU A 338 33.85 -3.50 8.20
CA LEU A 338 34.42 -2.16 8.42
C LEU A 338 35.10 -2.00 9.76
N GLU A 339 34.63 -2.69 10.81
CA GLU A 339 35.19 -2.60 12.16
C GLU A 339 36.71 -2.90 12.21
N PRO A 340 37.23 -3.95 11.51
CA PRO A 340 38.69 -4.20 11.49
C PRO A 340 39.51 -3.03 10.92
N ALA A 341 38.89 -2.23 10.05
CA ALA A 341 39.56 -1.09 9.41
C ALA A 341 39.46 0.22 10.23
N LEU A 342 38.80 0.20 11.37
CA LEU A 342 38.76 1.39 12.25
C LEU A 342 40.14 1.74 12.82
N SER A 343 41.07 0.78 12.91
CA SER A 343 42.46 1.02 13.25
C SER A 343 43.17 1.93 12.24
N GLU A 344 42.73 1.92 10.98
CA GLU A 344 43.25 2.77 9.91
C GLU A 344 42.79 4.25 10.03
N LEU A 345 41.90 4.60 10.96
CA LEU A 345 41.45 5.98 11.18
C LEU A 345 42.56 6.90 11.73
N SER A 346 43.59 6.32 12.32
CA SER A 346 44.80 7.04 12.75
C SER A 346 45.70 7.48 11.59
N GLU A 347 45.51 6.91 10.40
CA GLU A 347 46.21 7.32 9.18
C GLU A 347 45.65 8.66 8.64
N VAL A 348 46.36 9.29 7.71
CA VAL A 348 45.92 10.55 7.09
C VAL A 348 44.63 10.29 6.30
N ARG A 349 43.50 10.77 6.80
CA ARG A 349 42.20 10.72 6.18
C ARG A 349 41.85 12.03 5.50
N SER A 350 41.12 11.94 4.39
CA SER A 350 40.68 13.11 3.66
C SER A 350 39.32 13.62 4.18
N LEU A 351 39.36 14.66 5.01
CA LEU A 351 38.14 15.34 5.50
C LEU A 351 37.29 15.88 4.33
N ALA A 352 37.93 16.28 3.21
CA ALA A 352 37.21 16.72 2.00
C ALA A 352 36.46 15.57 1.32
N VAL A 353 37.03 14.34 1.30
CA VAL A 353 36.33 13.14 0.81
C VAL A 353 35.22 12.78 1.80
N GLY A 354 35.50 12.81 3.09
CA GLY A 354 34.49 12.57 4.14
C GLY A 354 33.29 13.48 4.04
N LYS A 355 33.52 14.80 3.82
CA LYS A 355 32.45 15.75 3.56
C LYS A 355 31.61 15.37 2.33
N ARG A 356 32.26 15.04 1.20
CA ARG A 356 31.53 14.60 0.00
C ARG A 356 30.76 13.30 0.25
N ALA A 357 31.31 12.39 1.05
CA ALA A 357 30.62 11.17 1.45
C ALA A 357 29.39 11.46 2.33
N TYR A 358 29.49 12.42 3.25
CA TYR A 358 28.37 12.92 4.06
C TYR A 358 27.23 13.47 3.20
N ASP A 359 27.56 14.28 2.21
CA ASP A 359 26.59 14.86 1.28
C ASP A 359 26.00 13.76 0.36
N LYS A 360 26.85 12.87 -0.19
CA LYS A 360 26.42 11.77 -1.08
C LYS A 360 25.53 10.75 -0.38
N ALA A 361 25.80 10.42 0.87
CA ALA A 361 24.97 9.56 1.69
C ALA A 361 23.67 10.23 2.17
N GLY A 362 23.48 11.53 1.93
CA GLY A 362 22.27 12.28 2.28
C GLY A 362 22.15 12.62 3.76
N CYS A 363 23.20 12.51 4.55
CA CYS A 363 23.18 12.76 6.01
C CYS A 363 22.69 14.18 6.34
N ALA A 364 23.08 15.18 5.55
CA ALA A 364 22.68 16.59 5.69
C ALA A 364 21.17 16.83 5.59
N GLN A 365 20.39 15.90 5.03
CA GLN A 365 18.94 16.06 4.92
C GLN A 365 18.26 16.01 6.29
N CYS A 366 18.82 15.22 7.21
CA CYS A 366 18.26 15.01 8.54
C CYS A 366 19.12 15.59 9.66
N HIS A 367 20.45 15.57 9.52
CA HIS A 367 21.39 15.96 10.56
C HIS A 367 21.98 17.35 10.33
N ARG A 368 22.09 18.11 11.42
CA ARG A 368 22.90 19.31 11.45
C ARG A 368 24.35 18.92 11.76
N PHE A 369 25.31 19.52 11.07
CA PHE A 369 26.72 19.41 11.35
C PHE A 369 27.41 20.75 11.06
N GLU A 370 28.09 21.31 12.06
CA GLU A 370 28.73 22.63 11.98
C GLU A 370 27.77 23.73 11.47
N GLY A 371 26.58 23.78 12.02
CA GLY A 371 25.56 24.78 11.70
C GLY A 371 24.81 24.56 10.37
N ARG A 372 25.15 23.53 9.58
CA ARG A 372 24.52 23.22 8.26
C ARG A 372 23.75 21.92 8.32
N GLY A 373 22.62 21.82 7.58
CA GLY A 373 21.81 20.63 7.45
C GLY A 373 20.48 20.70 8.19
N GLY A 374 19.78 19.55 8.21
CA GLY A 374 18.46 19.39 8.81
C GLY A 374 18.48 19.32 10.34
N SER A 375 17.28 19.27 10.92
CA SER A 375 17.07 19.15 12.37
C SER A 375 16.14 17.99 12.75
N VAL A 376 15.94 17.04 11.84
CA VAL A 376 15.09 15.84 12.08
C VAL A 376 15.86 14.84 12.94
N GLY A 377 17.14 14.66 12.67
CA GLY A 377 18.06 13.86 13.47
C GLY A 377 18.86 14.71 14.46
N PRO A 378 19.66 14.06 15.33
CA PRO A 378 20.54 14.75 16.25
C PRO A 378 21.57 15.63 15.54
N ASP A 379 21.98 16.71 16.21
CA ASP A 379 23.13 17.52 15.81
C ASP A 379 24.42 16.71 16.01
N LEU A 380 25.17 16.54 14.94
CA LEU A 380 26.42 15.76 14.91
C LEU A 380 27.65 16.61 15.25
N THR A 381 27.48 17.93 15.48
CA THR A 381 28.57 18.81 15.86
C THR A 381 29.21 18.36 17.19
N GLY A 382 30.53 18.22 17.20
CA GLY A 382 31.27 17.74 18.38
C GLY A 382 30.98 16.26 18.73
N LEU A 383 30.69 15.44 17.76
CA LEU A 383 30.35 14.02 17.93
C LEU A 383 31.49 13.24 18.61
N ALA A 384 32.75 13.58 18.33
CA ALA A 384 33.94 12.99 18.96
C ALA A 384 33.99 13.07 20.49
N LYS A 385 33.26 14.01 21.09
CA LYS A 385 33.16 14.13 22.55
C LYS A 385 32.15 13.18 23.18
N ARG A 386 31.32 12.53 22.35
CA ARG A 386 30.16 11.74 22.79
C ARG A 386 30.22 10.28 22.33
N MET A 387 30.94 10.02 21.24
CA MET A 387 30.98 8.69 20.60
C MET A 387 32.38 8.40 20.07
N ASN A 388 32.80 7.14 20.22
CA ASN A 388 34.00 6.63 19.58
C ASN A 388 33.74 6.22 18.13
N PRO A 389 34.78 5.93 17.32
CA PRO A 389 34.62 5.57 15.90
C PRO A 389 33.72 4.35 15.67
N ARG A 390 33.79 3.35 16.55
CA ARG A 390 32.98 2.13 16.44
C ARG A 390 31.49 2.44 16.66
N GLU A 391 31.16 3.22 17.65
CA GLU A 391 29.78 3.63 17.95
C GLU A 391 29.18 4.48 16.83
N VAL A 392 29.97 5.39 16.23
CA VAL A 392 29.54 6.16 15.07
C VAL A 392 29.24 5.23 13.88
N LEU A 393 30.13 4.30 13.60
CA LEU A 393 29.95 3.34 12.51
C LEU A 393 28.74 2.44 12.74
N GLU A 394 28.55 1.94 13.97
CA GLU A 394 27.40 1.11 14.35
C GLU A 394 26.08 1.87 14.19
N SER A 395 26.02 3.14 14.62
CA SER A 395 24.84 3.98 14.47
C SER A 395 24.48 4.25 13.01
N ILE A 396 25.47 4.26 12.10
CA ILE A 396 25.26 4.42 10.67
C ILE A 396 24.76 3.12 10.02
N LEU A 397 25.31 1.98 10.42
CA LEU A 397 25.02 0.67 9.81
C LEU A 397 23.78 0.02 10.41
N GLU A 398 23.57 0.16 11.71
CA GLU A 398 22.51 -0.46 12.51
C GLU A 398 21.70 0.59 13.30
N PRO A 399 21.07 1.57 12.63
CA PRO A 399 20.50 2.75 13.30
C PRO A 399 19.34 2.44 14.26
N SER A 400 18.76 1.26 14.18
CA SER A 400 17.70 0.81 15.10
C SER A 400 18.22 0.00 16.28
N ARG A 401 19.53 -0.24 16.40
CA ARG A 401 20.11 -1.02 17.47
C ARG A 401 20.05 -0.28 18.81
N THR A 402 20.42 0.99 18.80
CA THR A 402 20.37 1.86 19.97
C THR A 402 19.77 3.20 19.57
N ILE A 403 18.57 3.50 20.05
CA ILE A 403 17.84 4.73 19.74
C ILE A 403 17.68 5.52 21.02
N ALA A 404 18.20 6.74 21.04
CA ALA A 404 17.94 7.65 22.16
C ALA A 404 16.44 7.97 22.24
N GLU A 405 15.89 8.02 23.44
CA GLU A 405 14.45 8.15 23.70
C GLU A 405 13.82 9.32 22.96
N ALA A 406 14.51 10.46 22.90
CA ALA A 406 14.06 11.64 22.17
C ALA A 406 13.90 11.43 20.66
N TYR A 407 14.43 10.34 20.08
CA TYR A 407 14.36 10.02 18.66
C TYR A 407 13.58 8.73 18.38
N MET A 408 12.94 8.15 19.40
CA MET A 408 12.07 7.00 19.21
C MET A 408 10.85 7.35 18.38
N MET A 409 10.49 6.45 17.50
CA MET A 409 9.26 6.54 16.71
C MET A 409 8.10 5.96 17.49
N GLU A 410 6.94 6.59 17.34
CA GLU A 410 5.69 6.09 17.91
C GLU A 410 4.61 5.97 16.83
N GLN A 411 3.79 4.96 16.99
CA GLN A 411 2.61 4.73 16.18
C GLN A 411 1.37 5.11 16.98
N PHE A 412 0.49 5.86 16.35
CA PHE A 412 -0.79 6.29 16.89
C PHE A 412 -1.90 5.79 15.98
N SER A 413 -2.80 4.97 16.51
CA SER A 413 -4.04 4.58 15.82
C SER A 413 -5.16 5.48 16.30
N MET A 414 -5.86 6.10 15.36
CA MET A 414 -6.93 7.07 15.65
C MET A 414 -8.30 6.41 15.55
N SER A 415 -9.31 6.97 16.22
CA SER A 415 -10.70 6.50 16.20
C SER A 415 -11.36 6.57 14.82
N ASP A 416 -10.78 7.32 13.87
CA ASP A 416 -11.22 7.36 12.48
C ASP A 416 -10.53 6.29 11.60
N GLY A 417 -9.76 5.37 12.21
CA GLY A 417 -9.00 4.31 11.53
C GLY A 417 -7.70 4.78 10.89
N THR A 418 -7.32 6.06 11.01
CA THR A 418 -6.03 6.52 10.50
C THR A 418 -4.90 6.10 11.43
N VAL A 419 -3.72 5.84 10.84
CA VAL A 419 -2.51 5.50 11.59
C VAL A 419 -1.44 6.57 11.31
N HIS A 420 -0.92 7.16 12.37
CA HIS A 420 0.17 8.13 12.29
C HIS A 420 1.44 7.55 12.89
N LEU A 421 2.53 7.72 12.15
CA LEU A 421 3.89 7.38 12.58
C LEU A 421 4.70 8.65 12.69
N GLY A 422 5.36 8.86 13.81
CA GLY A 422 6.19 10.04 13.99
C GLY A 422 6.94 10.02 15.29
N GLN A 423 7.85 10.97 15.41
CA GLN A 423 8.54 11.30 16.63
C GLN A 423 7.73 12.35 17.39
N VAL A 424 7.44 12.11 18.66
CA VAL A 424 6.76 13.10 19.50
C VAL A 424 7.67 14.31 19.71
N GLN A 425 7.24 15.48 19.25
CA GLN A 425 7.94 16.75 19.46
C GLN A 425 7.44 17.48 20.69
N GLU A 426 6.15 17.44 20.89
CA GLU A 426 5.45 18.14 21.96
C GLU A 426 4.22 17.35 22.37
N GLU A 427 3.96 17.30 23.65
CA GLU A 427 2.76 16.67 24.19
C GLU A 427 2.17 17.57 25.28
N THR A 428 0.90 17.93 25.09
CA THR A 428 0.11 18.69 26.07
C THR A 428 -1.01 17.80 26.63
N ASP A 429 -1.84 18.33 27.50
CA ASP A 429 -2.98 17.58 28.05
C ASP A 429 -3.98 17.16 26.96
N THR A 430 -4.09 17.89 25.86
CA THR A 430 -5.13 17.70 24.82
C THR A 430 -4.59 17.23 23.49
N VAL A 431 -3.32 17.48 23.17
CA VAL A 431 -2.76 17.15 21.85
C VAL A 431 -1.37 16.53 21.94
N VAL A 432 -1.06 15.72 20.93
CA VAL A 432 0.29 15.22 20.63
C VAL A 432 0.71 15.79 19.28
N ARG A 433 1.86 16.47 19.24
CA ARG A 433 2.44 16.98 18.00
C ARG A 433 3.56 16.05 17.54
N LEU A 434 3.39 15.50 16.34
CA LEU A 434 4.34 14.59 15.74
C LEU A 434 5.18 15.29 14.69
N ARG A 435 6.49 15.07 14.73
CA ARG A 435 7.37 15.34 13.59
C ARG A 435 7.19 14.24 12.57
N SER A 436 6.86 14.62 11.33
CA SER A 436 6.78 13.70 10.21
C SER A 436 8.15 13.07 9.89
N LEU A 437 8.11 11.86 9.28
CA LEU A 437 9.27 11.11 8.81
C LEU A 437 10.09 11.84 7.73
N SER A 438 9.48 12.79 7.03
CA SER A 438 10.13 13.59 5.99
C SER A 438 10.53 14.98 6.52
N ALA A 439 11.76 15.37 6.26
CA ALA A 439 12.30 16.69 6.62
C ALA A 439 11.50 17.87 6.01
N THR A 440 10.75 17.63 4.93
CA THR A 440 9.97 18.64 4.21
C THR A 440 8.51 18.71 4.61
N SER A 441 8.07 17.85 5.53
CA SER A 441 6.66 17.74 5.90
C SER A 441 6.34 18.55 7.16
N ALA A 442 5.19 19.22 7.14
CA ALA A 442 4.67 19.89 8.32
C ALA A 442 4.41 18.90 9.48
N PRO A 443 4.61 19.30 10.74
CA PRO A 443 4.22 18.51 11.90
C PRO A 443 2.72 18.18 11.86
N VAL A 444 2.38 16.99 12.34
CA VAL A 444 0.98 16.54 12.48
C VAL A 444 0.56 16.72 13.92
N THR A 445 -0.57 17.36 14.16
CA THR A 445 -1.15 17.50 15.51
C THR A 445 -2.30 16.53 15.66
N LEU A 446 -2.22 15.65 16.67
CA LEU A 446 -3.24 14.65 16.98
C LEU A 446 -3.97 15.05 18.26
N ALA A 447 -5.30 15.07 18.24
CA ALA A 447 -6.10 15.25 19.43
C ALA A 447 -6.07 13.97 20.28
N LYS A 448 -5.67 14.05 21.55
CA LYS A 448 -5.56 12.89 22.45
C LYS A 448 -6.88 12.13 22.59
N ALA A 449 -8.01 12.84 22.61
CA ALA A 449 -9.34 12.25 22.69
C ALA A 449 -9.69 11.33 21.52
N LEU A 450 -8.96 11.41 20.39
CA LEU A 450 -9.17 10.59 19.20
C LEU A 450 -8.13 9.47 19.06
N ILE A 451 -7.19 9.34 20.00
CA ILE A 451 -6.16 8.30 19.98
C ILE A 451 -6.73 7.04 20.64
N GLU A 452 -6.91 5.98 19.87
CA GLU A 452 -7.34 4.67 20.38
C GLU A 452 -6.19 3.85 20.93
N SER A 453 -5.02 3.91 20.27
CA SER A 453 -3.84 3.21 20.74
C SER A 453 -2.55 3.95 20.42
N ARG A 454 -1.56 3.77 21.29
CA ARG A 454 -0.21 4.35 21.15
C ARG A 454 0.82 3.26 21.41
N LYS A 455 1.82 3.16 20.53
CA LYS A 455 2.88 2.15 20.64
C LYS A 455 4.23 2.76 20.31
N LYS A 456 5.21 2.65 21.23
CA LYS A 456 6.61 2.95 20.93
C LYS A 456 7.19 1.87 20.02
N LEU A 457 7.92 2.27 18.98
CA LEU A 457 8.55 1.38 18.02
C LEU A 457 10.05 1.36 18.26
N ASN A 458 10.63 0.17 18.28
CA ASN A 458 12.10 0.02 18.27
C ASN A 458 12.61 0.18 16.82
N LEU A 459 12.36 1.35 16.25
CA LEU A 459 12.66 1.70 14.87
C LEU A 459 13.20 3.13 14.80
N SER A 460 14.39 3.26 14.22
CA SER A 460 15.00 4.58 13.98
C SER A 460 14.40 5.23 12.73
N ASN A 461 14.23 6.54 12.77
CA ASN A 461 13.91 7.33 11.57
C ASN A 461 15.10 7.41 10.60
N MET A 462 16.31 7.10 11.04
CA MET A 462 17.48 7.00 10.16
C MET A 462 17.38 5.68 9.36
N PRO A 463 17.34 5.73 8.00
CA PRO A 463 17.27 4.52 7.20
C PRO A 463 18.58 3.73 7.25
N PRO A 464 18.55 2.39 7.31
CA PRO A 464 19.75 1.59 7.13
C PRO A 464 20.25 1.66 5.68
N GLY A 465 21.56 1.39 5.48
CA GLY A 465 22.16 1.29 4.15
C GLY A 465 22.50 2.62 3.48
N MET A 466 22.43 3.74 4.17
CA MET A 466 22.79 5.07 3.66
C MET A 466 24.20 5.11 3.04
N VAL A 467 25.13 4.31 3.53
CA VAL A 467 26.52 4.25 3.07
C VAL A 467 26.77 3.17 2.02
N ASN A 468 25.74 2.44 1.55
CA ASN A 468 25.92 1.35 0.59
C ASN A 468 26.37 1.82 -0.81
N THR A 469 26.30 3.11 -1.07
CA THR A 469 26.81 3.76 -2.29
C THR A 469 28.24 4.25 -2.16
N LEU A 470 28.86 4.09 -0.99
CA LEU A 470 30.23 4.51 -0.69
C LEU A 470 31.18 3.33 -0.70
N THR A 471 32.43 3.57 -1.11
CA THR A 471 33.50 2.59 -0.95
C THR A 471 33.94 2.53 0.52
N LYS A 472 34.63 1.44 0.93
CA LYS A 472 35.20 1.28 2.27
C LYS A 472 36.01 2.52 2.68
N LYS A 473 36.89 3.00 1.79
CA LYS A 473 37.71 4.19 2.03
C LYS A 473 36.86 5.44 2.28
N GLN A 474 35.80 5.65 1.47
CA GLN A 474 34.89 6.79 1.64
C GLN A 474 34.12 6.73 2.97
N ILE A 475 33.78 5.53 3.45
CA ILE A 475 33.11 5.35 4.75
C ILE A 475 34.07 5.70 5.89
N LEU A 476 35.32 5.26 5.83
CA LEU A 476 36.31 5.60 6.83
C LEU A 476 36.61 7.12 6.83
N ASP A 477 36.72 7.73 5.65
CA ASP A 477 36.87 9.19 5.52
C ASP A 477 35.62 9.94 6.08
N LEU A 478 34.42 9.39 5.92
CA LEU A 478 33.18 9.92 6.50
C LEU A 478 33.21 9.86 8.04
N VAL A 479 33.59 8.73 8.62
CA VAL A 479 33.70 8.56 10.08
C VAL A 479 34.75 9.56 10.63
N ALA A 480 35.90 9.68 9.97
CA ALA A 480 36.92 10.67 10.35
C ALA A 480 36.40 12.11 10.24
N TYR A 481 35.60 12.43 9.22
CA TYR A 481 35.00 13.76 9.05
C TYR A 481 33.99 14.07 10.16
N LEU A 482 33.19 13.11 10.61
CA LEU A 482 32.21 13.29 11.69
C LEU A 482 32.85 13.41 13.07
N LEU A 483 34.09 12.92 13.24
CA LEU A 483 34.84 12.90 14.48
C LEU A 483 35.94 13.97 14.54
N LYS A 484 35.97 14.91 13.58
CA LYS A 484 36.93 16.03 13.60
C LYS A 484 36.69 17.05 14.72
#